data_3071548d98f429987135c0a3c188a1b1
#
_entry.id   3071548d98f429987135c0a3c188a1b1
#
_cell.length_a   1.000
_cell.length_b   1.000
_cell.length_c   1.000
_cell.angle_alpha   90.00
_cell.angle_beta   90.00
_cell.angle_gamma   90.00
#
_symmetry.space_group_name_H-M   'P 1'
#
loop_
_entity.id
_entity.type
_entity.pdbx_description
1 polymer ?
#
loop_
_entity_poly.entity_id
_entity_poly.type
_entity_poly.pdbx_seq_one_letter_code
_entity_poly.pdbx_strand_id
1 'polypeptide(L)'
;MSVKNRIAACAAAASLACLSFAALAEDHPYSEGNVINVTRIRTVDGHFDDYMKWLATEWKKQEEASKKLGYIVSYQIVTIEARTPDDPDLLLIETYKNWAALDGALARGDEL
;
A
#
# COMPACT_ATOMS: atom_id res chain seq x y z
N MET A 1 24.89 -49.76 -20.80
CA MET A 1 23.42 -49.75 -20.72
C MET A 1 22.87 -49.24 -19.40
N SER A 2 23.55 -49.39 -18.30
CA SER A 2 23.09 -48.95 -16.97
C SER A 2 23.20 -47.43 -16.72
N VAL A 3 24.01 -46.69 -17.49
CA VAL A 3 24.27 -45.27 -17.27
C VAL A 3 23.04 -44.37 -17.64
N LYS A 4 22.31 -44.74 -18.67
CA LYS A 4 21.08 -43.98 -19.08
C LYS A 4 19.97 -44.10 -18.05
N ASN A 5 19.79 -45.21 -17.39
CA ASN A 5 18.76 -45.43 -16.38
C ASN A 5 19.11 -44.74 -15.05
N ARG A 6 20.39 -44.56 -14.73
CA ARG A 6 20.84 -43.84 -13.52
C ARG A 6 20.63 -42.33 -13.63
N ILE A 7 20.82 -41.75 -14.80
CA ILE A 7 20.65 -40.34 -15.05
C ILE A 7 19.14 -39.96 -15.00
N ALA A 8 18.24 -40.81 -15.51
CA ALA A 8 16.80 -40.61 -15.45
C ALA A 8 16.26 -40.66 -14.03
N ALA A 9 16.81 -41.50 -13.15
CA ALA A 9 16.43 -41.59 -11.74
C ALA A 9 16.83 -40.35 -10.94
N CYS A 10 17.99 -39.75 -11.22
CA CYS A 10 18.43 -38.51 -10.56
C CYS A 10 17.57 -37.28 -10.98
N ALA A 11 17.15 -37.21 -12.22
CA ALA A 11 16.29 -36.14 -12.72
C ALA A 11 14.88 -36.17 -12.07
N ALA A 12 14.33 -37.36 -11.87
CA ALA A 12 13.03 -37.53 -11.19
C ALA A 12 13.06 -37.12 -9.72
N ALA A 13 14.18 -37.42 -9.01
CA ALA A 13 14.35 -37.03 -7.60
C ALA A 13 14.49 -35.52 -7.42
N ALA A 14 15.15 -34.82 -8.34
CA ALA A 14 15.27 -33.36 -8.31
C ALA A 14 13.92 -32.63 -8.55
N SER A 15 13.06 -33.18 -9.41
CA SER A 15 11.73 -32.64 -9.66
C SER A 15 10.78 -32.76 -8.46
N LEU A 16 10.88 -33.84 -7.69
CA LEU A 16 10.10 -34.05 -6.46
C LEU A 16 10.53 -33.11 -5.33
N ALA A 17 11.80 -32.76 -5.22
CA ALA A 17 12.29 -31.82 -4.22
C ALA A 17 11.77 -30.38 -4.44
N CYS A 18 11.62 -29.94 -5.69
CA CYS A 18 11.07 -28.61 -6.02
C CYS A 18 9.57 -28.50 -5.68
N LEU A 19 8.79 -29.56 -5.80
CA LEU A 19 7.36 -29.59 -5.46
C LEU A 19 7.10 -29.51 -3.95
N SER A 20 8.04 -29.96 -3.12
CA SER A 20 7.91 -29.95 -1.67
C SER A 20 7.97 -28.53 -1.07
N PHE A 21 8.64 -27.58 -1.72
CA PHE A 21 8.72 -26.19 -1.27
C PHE A 21 7.40 -25.39 -1.50
N ALA A 22 6.61 -25.75 -2.50
CA ALA A 22 5.35 -25.12 -2.78
C ALA A 22 4.24 -25.44 -1.74
N ALA A 23 4.41 -26.53 -0.98
CA ALA A 23 3.46 -27.00 0.03
C ALA A 23 3.62 -26.32 1.40
N LEU A 24 4.63 -25.45 1.58
CA LEU A 24 4.95 -24.79 2.86
C LEU A 24 4.36 -23.36 2.96
N ALA A 25 3.46 -22.97 2.04
CA ALA A 25 2.74 -21.70 2.13
C ALA A 25 1.83 -21.71 3.37
N GLU A 26 1.98 -20.75 4.27
CA GLU A 26 1.15 -20.60 5.45
C GLU A 26 -0.28 -20.22 5.05
N ASP A 27 -1.27 -20.96 5.58
CA ASP A 27 -2.67 -20.60 5.50
C ASP A 27 -3.01 -19.60 6.61
N HIS A 28 -3.39 -18.40 6.23
CA HIS A 28 -3.89 -17.39 7.15
C HIS A 28 -5.42 -17.42 7.19
N PRO A 29 -6.05 -17.13 8.34
CA PRO A 29 -7.51 -17.02 8.45
C PRO A 29 -8.07 -15.75 7.80
N TYR A 30 -7.26 -15.02 7.06
CA TYR A 30 -7.61 -13.79 6.37
C TYR A 30 -6.91 -13.72 5.02
N SER A 31 -7.40 -12.88 4.13
CA SER A 31 -6.72 -12.50 2.90
C SER A 31 -6.31 -11.03 2.96
N GLU A 32 -5.20 -10.72 2.32
CA GLU A 32 -4.71 -9.34 2.21
C GLU A 32 -5.67 -8.50 1.38
N GLY A 33 -6.00 -7.32 1.88
CA GLY A 33 -6.84 -6.34 1.21
C GLY A 33 -6.07 -5.08 0.84
N ASN A 34 -6.80 -4.00 0.62
CA ASN A 34 -6.22 -2.69 0.36
C ASN A 34 -5.44 -2.18 1.58
N VAL A 35 -4.41 -1.40 1.30
CA VAL A 35 -3.60 -0.73 2.33
C VAL A 35 -4.05 0.72 2.44
N ILE A 36 -4.28 1.17 3.65
CA ILE A 36 -4.72 2.54 3.94
C ILE A 36 -3.58 3.29 4.62
N ASN A 37 -3.20 4.42 4.04
CA ASN A 37 -2.30 5.37 4.66
C ASN A 37 -3.10 6.53 5.24
N VAL A 38 -2.85 6.85 6.50
CA VAL A 38 -3.55 7.93 7.22
C VAL A 38 -2.54 8.97 7.66
N THR A 39 -2.62 10.16 7.08
CA THR A 39 -1.80 11.30 7.48
C THR A 39 -2.60 12.17 8.44
N ARG A 40 -2.06 12.38 9.62
CA ARG A 40 -2.68 13.20 10.66
C ARG A 40 -2.19 14.63 10.52
N ILE A 41 -3.12 15.55 10.31
CA ILE A 41 -2.83 16.96 10.13
C ILE A 41 -3.38 17.75 11.30
N ARG A 42 -2.55 18.64 11.81
CA ARG A 42 -2.94 19.67 12.75
C ARG A 42 -2.65 21.02 12.09
N THR A 43 -3.70 21.77 11.80
CA THR A 43 -3.55 23.09 11.20
C THR A 43 -3.10 24.11 12.23
N VAL A 44 -2.36 25.11 11.77
CA VAL A 44 -1.99 26.26 12.59
C VAL A 44 -3.24 27.10 12.86
N ASP A 45 -3.38 27.62 14.05
CA ASP A 45 -4.51 28.44 14.47
C ASP A 45 -4.74 29.59 13.47
N GLY A 46 -6.00 29.73 13.02
CA GLY A 46 -6.39 30.73 12.04
C GLY A 46 -6.12 30.37 10.57
N HIS A 47 -5.49 29.23 10.29
CA HIS A 47 -5.10 28.79 8.94
C HIS A 47 -5.86 27.56 8.43
N PHE A 48 -6.91 27.13 9.11
CA PHE A 48 -7.70 25.96 8.70
C PHE A 48 -8.30 26.15 7.30
N ASP A 49 -8.93 27.29 7.03
CA ASP A 49 -9.55 27.54 5.74
C ASP A 49 -8.53 27.66 4.61
N ASP A 50 -7.37 28.24 4.87
CA ASP A 50 -6.28 28.32 3.89
C ASP A 50 -5.77 26.92 3.53
N TYR A 51 -5.63 26.06 4.51
CA TYR A 51 -5.22 24.67 4.29
C TYR A 51 -6.29 23.89 3.51
N MET A 52 -7.57 24.07 3.85
CA MET A 52 -8.67 23.45 3.12
C MET A 52 -8.73 23.90 1.66
N LYS A 53 -8.42 25.15 1.37
CA LYS A 53 -8.31 25.65 -0.01
C LYS A 53 -7.18 24.98 -0.77
N TRP A 54 -6.03 24.83 -0.14
CA TRP A 54 -4.89 24.11 -0.73
C TRP A 54 -5.24 22.65 -1.00
N LEU A 55 -5.90 21.98 -0.07
CA LEU A 55 -6.36 20.59 -0.25
C LEU A 55 -7.35 20.48 -1.42
N ALA A 56 -8.29 21.42 -1.53
CA ALA A 56 -9.31 21.40 -2.57
C ALA A 56 -8.76 21.71 -3.97
N THR A 57 -7.60 22.32 -4.08
CA THR A 57 -6.96 22.70 -5.34
C THR A 57 -5.73 21.84 -5.63
N GLU A 58 -4.62 22.10 -4.98
CA GLU A 58 -3.33 21.47 -5.28
C GLU A 58 -3.29 19.99 -4.89
N TRP A 59 -3.68 19.67 -3.67
CA TRP A 59 -3.65 18.29 -3.20
C TRP A 59 -4.63 17.41 -3.98
N LYS A 60 -5.87 17.86 -4.16
CA LYS A 60 -6.86 17.15 -4.94
C LYS A 60 -6.39 16.88 -6.37
N LYS A 61 -5.74 17.84 -7.00
CA LYS A 61 -5.18 17.71 -8.34
C LYS A 61 -4.12 16.60 -8.40
N GLN A 62 -3.24 16.54 -7.41
CA GLN A 62 -2.21 15.51 -7.29
C GLN A 62 -2.85 14.13 -7.09
N GLU A 63 -3.82 14.03 -6.20
CA GLU A 63 -4.51 12.77 -5.89
C GLU A 63 -5.33 12.26 -7.08
N GLU A 64 -6.02 13.12 -7.81
CA GLU A 64 -6.74 12.75 -9.04
C GLU A 64 -5.79 12.25 -10.11
N ALA A 65 -4.63 12.86 -10.27
CA ALA A 65 -3.59 12.40 -11.19
C ALA A 65 -3.06 11.01 -10.80
N SER A 66 -2.79 10.79 -9.53
CA SER A 66 -2.35 9.49 -8.99
C SER A 66 -3.40 8.40 -9.18
N LYS A 67 -4.66 8.74 -9.00
CA LYS A 67 -5.78 7.83 -9.23
C LYS A 67 -5.90 7.43 -10.70
N LYS A 68 -5.76 8.38 -11.63
CA LYS A 68 -5.76 8.12 -13.07
C LYS A 68 -4.62 7.20 -13.51
N LEU A 69 -3.45 7.37 -12.91
CA LEU A 69 -2.28 6.54 -13.18
C LEU A 69 -2.34 5.16 -12.51
N GLY A 70 -3.35 4.92 -11.67
CA GLY A 70 -3.53 3.67 -10.95
C GLY A 70 -2.61 3.52 -9.73
N TYR A 71 -1.99 4.59 -9.26
CA TYR A 71 -1.12 4.57 -8.08
C TYR A 71 -1.89 4.44 -6.79
N ILE A 72 -3.07 5.04 -6.71
CA ILE A 72 -3.99 4.93 -5.59
C ILE A 72 -5.37 4.46 -6.07
N VAL A 73 -6.11 3.84 -5.17
CA VAL A 73 -7.51 3.42 -5.42
C VAL A 73 -8.46 4.58 -5.17
N SER A 74 -8.28 5.26 -4.05
CA SER A 74 -9.12 6.36 -3.59
C SER A 74 -8.40 7.23 -2.58
N TYR A 75 -8.97 8.39 -2.32
CA TYR A 75 -8.51 9.30 -1.27
C TYR A 75 -9.72 9.99 -0.64
N GLN A 76 -9.56 10.43 0.60
CA GLN A 76 -10.58 11.19 1.30
C GLN A 76 -9.99 12.09 2.37
N ILE A 77 -10.72 13.12 2.73
CA ILE A 77 -10.42 14.04 3.82
C ILE A 77 -11.47 13.83 4.89
N VAL A 78 -11.03 13.62 6.12
CA VAL A 78 -11.91 13.51 7.30
C VAL A 78 -11.58 14.64 8.25
N THR A 79 -12.60 15.41 8.64
CA THR A 79 -12.45 16.41 9.70
C THR A 79 -12.69 15.77 11.05
N ILE A 80 -11.89 16.16 12.03
CA ILE A 80 -11.99 15.69 13.41
C ILE A 80 -12.21 16.90 14.31
N GLU A 81 -13.14 16.77 15.23
CA GLU A 81 -13.27 17.73 16.31
C GLU A 81 -12.20 17.45 17.35
N ALA A 82 -11.15 18.28 17.36
CA ALA A 82 -10.06 18.17 18.30
C ALA A 82 -10.54 18.45 19.72
N ARG A 83 -10.23 17.55 20.66
CA ARG A 83 -10.58 17.69 22.07
C ARG A 83 -9.43 18.22 22.90
N THR A 84 -8.20 18.02 22.43
CA THR A 84 -6.97 18.49 23.07
C THR A 84 -6.11 19.24 22.05
N PRO A 85 -5.17 20.10 22.49
CA PRO A 85 -4.26 20.78 21.58
C PRO A 85 -3.37 19.87 20.73
N ASP A 86 -3.19 18.62 21.14
CA ASP A 86 -2.35 17.64 20.43
C ASP A 86 -3.13 16.79 19.44
N ASP A 87 -4.46 16.89 19.43
CA ASP A 87 -5.30 16.14 18.51
C ASP A 87 -5.20 16.72 17.09
N PRO A 88 -5.21 15.88 16.06
CA PRO A 88 -5.33 16.36 14.69
C PRO A 88 -6.74 16.93 14.47
N ASP A 89 -6.86 17.89 13.57
CA ASP A 89 -8.15 18.41 13.10
C ASP A 89 -8.55 17.84 11.73
N LEU A 90 -7.60 17.24 11.01
CA LEU A 90 -7.83 16.59 9.72
C LEU A 90 -7.09 15.26 9.63
N LEU A 91 -7.71 14.33 8.92
CA LEU A 91 -7.05 13.12 8.43
C LEU A 91 -7.10 13.12 6.90
N LEU A 92 -5.95 12.94 6.28
CA LEU A 92 -5.85 12.68 4.85
C LEU A 92 -5.67 11.17 4.69
N ILE A 93 -6.59 10.53 3.99
CA ILE A 93 -6.62 9.09 3.84
C ILE A 93 -6.44 8.73 2.38
N GLU A 94 -5.43 7.91 2.10
CA GLU A 94 -5.16 7.37 0.78
C GLU A 94 -5.25 5.86 0.84
N THR A 95 -5.95 5.27 -0.13
CA THR A 95 -6.11 3.83 -0.22
C THR A 95 -5.27 3.30 -1.38
N TYR A 96 -4.40 2.36 -1.08
CA TYR A 96 -3.54 1.67 -2.04
C TYR A 96 -4.04 0.25 -2.26
N LYS A 97 -3.85 -0.28 -3.45
CA LYS A 97 -4.26 -1.64 -3.81
C LYS A 97 -3.55 -2.70 -2.96
N ASN A 98 -2.28 -2.47 -2.63
CA ASN A 98 -1.43 -3.38 -1.87
C ASN A 98 -0.19 -2.65 -1.34
N TRP A 99 0.63 -3.35 -0.58
CA TRP A 99 1.88 -2.81 -0.04
C TRP A 99 2.86 -2.37 -1.13
N ALA A 100 2.93 -3.08 -2.24
CA ALA A 100 3.81 -2.72 -3.35
C ALA A 100 3.44 -1.36 -3.95
N ALA A 101 2.16 -1.02 -4.02
CA ALA A 101 1.69 0.28 -4.49
C ALA A 101 2.09 1.41 -3.52
N LEU A 102 2.04 1.17 -2.21
CA LEU A 102 2.51 2.11 -1.20
C LEU A 102 4.03 2.30 -1.29
N ASP A 103 4.79 1.21 -1.40
CA ASP A 103 6.24 1.26 -1.59
C ASP A 103 6.61 2.04 -2.85
N GLY A 104 5.85 1.91 -3.92
CA GLY A 104 6.00 2.67 -5.15
C GLY A 104 5.82 4.18 -4.92
N ALA A 105 4.84 4.58 -4.12
CA ALA A 105 4.62 5.98 -3.74
C ALA A 105 5.81 6.54 -2.97
N LEU A 106 6.32 5.80 -2.00
CA LEU A 106 7.51 6.18 -1.23
C LEU A 106 8.74 6.30 -2.12
N ALA A 107 8.94 5.38 -3.07
CA ALA A 107 10.07 5.41 -4.00
C ALA A 107 10.01 6.60 -4.96
N ARG A 108 8.81 7.06 -5.36
CA ARG A 108 8.65 8.27 -6.17
C ARG A 108 8.82 9.56 -5.38
N GLY A 109 8.89 9.49 -4.05
CA GLY A 109 8.93 10.66 -3.18
C GLY A 109 7.58 11.36 -3.04
N ASP A 110 6.49 10.64 -3.22
CA ASP A 110 5.15 11.16 -3.00
C ASP A 110 5.00 11.55 -1.52
N GLU A 111 4.35 12.67 -1.26
CA GLU A 111 4.03 13.08 0.11
C GLU A 111 2.94 12.16 0.67
N LEU A 112 3.21 11.58 1.83
CA LEU A 112 2.30 10.71 2.54
C LEU A 112 1.88 11.34 3.87
#